data_dee2aaecbcf0c9bffe07c23d8d90ab5e
#
_entry.id   dee2aaecbcf0c9bffe07c23d8d90ab5e
#
_cell.length_a   1.000
_cell.length_b   1.000
_cell.length_c   1.000
_cell.angle_alpha   90.00
_cell.angle_beta   90.00
_cell.angle_gamma   90.00
#
_symmetry.space_group_name_H-M   'P 1'
#
loop_
_entity.id
_entity.type
_entity.pdbx_description
1 polymer ?
#
loop_
_entity_poly.entity_id
_entity_poly.type
_entity_poly.pdbx_seq_one_letter_code
_entity_poly.pdbx_strand_id
1 'polypeptide(L)'
;MEKQTFANEMTCHFNLREPRSQRPTNIYCIICVDGKQMKFPTGVKIYPEQWNKKKQEAFISFRLTELDNRNNRIVNEKISSIKQDFLNYKQYLCENPNALASKVPLLKQYIYKGVMRKKKAGLSATAVMKNLISESNNADSTKDQNTVNINKFERFLNANNIENKFESMNLKTINSYQKYLLDNGILPNTIKNIIKGTIFPLLRKANKNNEIPFSWHDSNLDSFELVKDQSNKELARNKQVALTEEQLIQIYNFDISKESLQPLYKKNVRDDVLERFQEVKDIFLLQAYIGQRISDIPKIYQNPIDQEHNTITIIQKKTNARAVIPIHPIAKELIDKYREKTIINYSVKKKRTANETIRNLLKVIGKFDEEITYQENGKTITEPLYELVHTHTARHTFITIMCRKGVPKETVILATGHENTKMIDEVYAHLTQKDKAKKVSEAFDKAFNPVEELPSPSIMPDEIVRLINEGVAAAMKDAKEDFKKELTPVLEHINTHKATIKQDNVPMIVEMVVSLMKDKVPVSSIINMLDTTGLLYSMSNVMTGMYIPIRTKE
;
A
#
# COMPACT_ATOMS: atom_id res chain seq x y z
N MET A 1 44.04 37.41 -16.53
CA MET A 1 43.55 38.38 -17.55
C MET A 1 42.84 37.75 -18.74
N GLU A 2 43.00 36.48 -19.07
CA GLU A 2 42.28 35.80 -20.19
C GLU A 2 40.77 35.54 -19.95
N LYS A 3 40.31 35.51 -18.70
CA LYS A 3 38.91 35.22 -18.37
C LYS A 3 37.89 36.34 -18.70
N GLN A 4 38.34 37.59 -18.84
CA GLN A 4 37.47 38.73 -19.12
C GLN A 4 37.30 39.01 -20.63
N THR A 5 38.19 38.53 -21.48
CA THR A 5 38.17 38.79 -22.94
C THR A 5 37.07 38.05 -23.65
N PHE A 6 36.76 36.80 -23.29
CA PHE A 6 35.74 35.96 -23.96
C PHE A 6 34.29 36.49 -23.87
N ALA A 7 33.95 37.13 -22.75
CA ALA A 7 32.59 37.66 -22.59
C ALA A 7 32.35 38.94 -23.38
N ASN A 8 33.41 39.67 -23.77
CA ASN A 8 33.31 40.89 -24.52
C ASN A 8 33.15 40.70 -26.04
N GLU A 9 33.47 39.51 -26.58
CA GLU A 9 33.35 39.20 -28.02
C GLU A 9 31.93 38.78 -28.45
N MET A 10 31.04 38.52 -27.48
CA MET A 10 29.67 38.16 -27.80
C MET A 10 28.77 39.38 -27.83
N THR A 11 28.09 39.56 -28.96
CA THR A 11 27.17 40.69 -29.17
C THR A 11 25.73 40.19 -29.39
N CYS A 12 24.77 40.99 -28.95
CA CYS A 12 23.34 40.74 -29.14
C CYS A 12 22.68 41.95 -29.77
N HIS A 13 22.11 41.80 -30.96
CA HIS A 13 21.47 42.85 -31.71
C HIS A 13 20.06 42.44 -32.17
N PHE A 14 19.18 43.45 -32.40
CA PHE A 14 17.84 43.22 -32.85
C PHE A 14 17.61 43.88 -34.22
N ASN A 15 17.14 43.09 -35.18
CA ASN A 15 16.89 43.57 -36.54
C ASN A 15 15.49 43.18 -37.01
N LEU A 16 14.90 44.05 -37.83
CA LEU A 16 13.63 43.74 -38.50
C LEU A 16 13.86 42.73 -39.62
N ARG A 17 12.91 41.83 -39.82
CA ARG A 17 12.90 40.88 -40.97
C ARG A 17 12.80 41.60 -42.30
N GLU A 18 11.87 42.55 -42.38
CA GLU A 18 11.54 43.29 -43.57
C GLU A 18 11.52 44.80 -43.26
N PRO A 19 12.69 45.47 -43.26
CA PRO A 19 12.79 46.89 -42.83
C PRO A 19 12.02 47.88 -43.71
N ARG A 20 11.63 47.51 -44.95
CA ARG A 20 10.91 48.34 -45.90
C ARG A 20 9.42 47.99 -46.05
N SER A 21 8.92 47.07 -45.19
CA SER A 21 7.52 46.64 -45.24
C SER A 21 6.59 47.73 -44.73
N GLN A 22 5.45 47.90 -45.40
CA GLN A 22 4.34 48.74 -44.92
C GLN A 22 3.44 48.02 -43.91
N ARG A 23 3.72 46.73 -43.60
CA ARG A 23 2.99 45.90 -42.63
C ARG A 23 3.88 45.55 -41.45
N PRO A 24 3.29 45.20 -40.28
CA PRO A 24 4.08 44.79 -39.12
C PRO A 24 5.00 43.62 -39.48
N THR A 25 6.30 43.78 -39.25
CA THR A 25 7.33 42.77 -39.53
C THR A 25 7.87 42.17 -38.25
N ASN A 26 8.38 40.93 -38.33
CA ASN A 26 8.99 40.24 -37.19
C ASN A 26 10.34 40.87 -36.83
N ILE A 27 10.65 40.90 -35.53
CA ILE A 27 11.95 41.27 -35.02
C ILE A 27 12.74 39.98 -34.77
N TYR A 28 14.02 39.94 -35.15
CA TYR A 28 14.96 38.87 -34.84
C TYR A 28 16.02 39.37 -33.87
N CYS A 29 16.36 38.56 -32.89
CA CYS A 29 17.56 38.68 -32.10
C CYS A 29 18.70 37.99 -32.85
N ILE A 30 19.80 38.71 -33.09
CA ILE A 30 21.01 38.21 -33.74
C ILE A 30 22.11 38.20 -32.68
N ILE A 31 22.64 37.03 -32.40
CA ILE A 31 23.73 36.85 -31.44
C ILE A 31 24.93 36.31 -32.20
N CYS A 32 26.07 36.99 -32.04
CA CYS A 32 27.35 36.55 -32.56
C CYS A 32 28.15 35.87 -31.46
N VAL A 33 28.58 34.62 -31.71
CA VAL A 33 29.46 33.85 -30.83
C VAL A 33 30.55 33.22 -31.68
N ASP A 34 31.81 33.47 -31.38
CA ASP A 34 32.98 32.98 -32.14
C ASP A 34 32.87 33.28 -33.62
N GLY A 35 32.50 34.50 -33.98
CA GLY A 35 32.37 34.93 -35.38
C GLY A 35 31.16 34.35 -36.13
N LYS A 36 30.39 33.43 -35.55
CA LYS A 36 29.17 32.86 -36.14
C LYS A 36 27.93 33.59 -35.66
N GLN A 37 27.13 34.06 -36.61
CA GLN A 37 25.85 34.70 -36.32
C GLN A 37 24.72 33.69 -36.22
N MET A 38 23.97 33.78 -35.15
CA MET A 38 22.75 32.99 -34.93
C MET A 38 21.53 33.91 -34.87
N LYS A 39 20.47 33.55 -35.57
CA LYS A 39 19.20 34.29 -35.60
C LYS A 39 18.15 33.61 -34.75
N PHE A 40 17.55 34.34 -33.83
CA PHE A 40 16.48 33.88 -32.97
C PHE A 40 15.23 34.73 -33.19
N PRO A 41 14.05 34.14 -33.52
CA PRO A 41 12.82 34.91 -33.64
C PRO A 41 12.40 35.41 -32.24
N THR A 42 12.07 36.70 -32.13
CA THR A 42 11.62 37.28 -30.85
C THR A 42 10.14 36.99 -30.56
N GLY A 43 9.38 36.60 -31.57
CA GLY A 43 7.93 36.35 -31.47
C GLY A 43 7.08 37.60 -31.44
N VAL A 44 7.67 38.79 -31.58
CA VAL A 44 6.95 40.07 -31.66
C VAL A 44 7.09 40.72 -33.06
N LYS A 45 6.08 41.52 -33.43
CA LYS A 45 6.04 42.26 -34.68
C LYS A 45 5.91 43.75 -34.41
N ILE A 46 6.45 44.57 -35.30
CA ILE A 46 6.37 46.03 -35.26
C ILE A 46 6.27 46.62 -36.65
N TYR A 47 5.63 47.77 -36.79
CA TYR A 47 5.73 48.56 -38.00
C TYR A 47 7.16 49.10 -38.13
N PRO A 48 7.83 49.01 -39.33
CA PRO A 48 9.21 49.46 -39.50
C PRO A 48 9.44 50.93 -39.14
N GLU A 49 8.46 51.79 -39.36
CA GLU A 49 8.49 53.22 -39.04
C GLU A 49 8.48 53.49 -37.51
N GLN A 50 8.00 52.55 -36.75
CA GLN A 50 7.96 52.63 -35.27
C GLN A 50 9.21 52.02 -34.61
N TRP A 51 10.21 51.60 -35.38
CA TRP A 51 11.43 50.97 -34.92
C TRP A 51 12.64 51.89 -34.89
N ASN A 52 13.23 52.09 -33.75
CA ASN A 52 14.50 52.80 -33.60
C ASN A 52 15.69 51.86 -33.80
N LYS A 53 16.30 51.90 -35.00
CA LYS A 53 17.44 51.05 -35.36
C LYS A 53 18.68 51.32 -34.50
N LYS A 54 18.91 52.55 -34.05
CA LYS A 54 20.11 52.90 -33.23
C LYS A 54 19.96 52.41 -31.81
N LYS A 55 18.81 52.63 -31.16
CA LYS A 55 18.51 52.20 -29.81
C LYS A 55 18.06 50.75 -29.74
N GLN A 56 17.65 50.15 -30.84
CA GLN A 56 17.08 48.80 -30.93
C GLN A 56 15.89 48.62 -29.98
N GLU A 57 14.93 49.56 -30.11
CA GLU A 57 13.68 49.62 -29.33
C GLU A 57 12.54 50.19 -30.15
N ALA A 58 11.32 49.92 -29.77
CA ALA A 58 10.13 50.51 -30.37
C ALA A 58 9.91 51.93 -29.85
N PHE A 59 9.49 52.84 -30.71
CA PHE A 59 9.11 54.20 -30.31
C PHE A 59 7.85 54.17 -29.43
N ILE A 60 7.87 54.97 -28.36
CA ILE A 60 6.70 55.31 -27.56
C ILE A 60 6.53 56.81 -27.65
N SER A 61 5.43 57.28 -28.20
CA SER A 61 5.22 58.68 -28.46
C SER A 61 3.74 59.05 -28.41
N PHE A 62 3.43 60.29 -28.02
CA PHE A 62 2.08 60.85 -28.07
C PHE A 62 1.54 61.00 -29.51
N ARG A 63 2.39 60.88 -30.52
CA ARG A 63 2.01 60.89 -31.94
C ARG A 63 1.50 59.55 -32.47
N LEU A 64 1.67 58.47 -31.68
CA LEU A 64 1.17 57.14 -31.99
C LEU A 64 -0.17 56.92 -31.30
N THR A 65 -0.98 56.02 -31.86
CA THR A 65 -2.23 55.61 -31.20
C THR A 65 -1.95 54.93 -29.89
N GLU A 66 -2.92 54.89 -28.98
CA GLU A 66 -2.78 54.19 -27.71
C GLU A 66 -2.53 52.69 -27.91
N LEU A 67 -3.15 52.11 -28.95
CA LEU A 67 -2.95 50.70 -29.31
C LEU A 67 -1.51 50.43 -29.78
N ASP A 68 -0.95 51.34 -30.61
CA ASP A 68 0.44 51.25 -31.08
C ASP A 68 1.40 51.37 -29.89
N ASN A 69 1.19 52.35 -29.02
CA ASN A 69 2.02 52.53 -27.83
C ASN A 69 1.96 51.31 -26.90
N ARG A 70 0.79 50.70 -26.77
CA ARG A 70 0.62 49.45 -25.99
C ARG A 70 1.40 48.31 -26.63
N ASN A 71 1.26 48.11 -27.95
CA ASN A 71 2.03 47.11 -28.69
C ASN A 71 3.54 47.34 -28.56
N ASN A 72 3.98 48.59 -28.69
CA ASN A 72 5.39 48.98 -28.64
C ASN A 72 6.00 48.79 -27.24
N ARG A 73 5.22 48.96 -26.15
CA ARG A 73 5.63 48.58 -24.80
C ARG A 73 5.86 47.06 -24.69
N ILE A 74 4.94 46.24 -25.20
CA ILE A 74 5.09 44.77 -25.23
C ILE A 74 6.34 44.35 -26.00
N VAL A 75 6.63 45.03 -27.14
CA VAL A 75 7.85 44.80 -27.94
C VAL A 75 9.09 45.12 -27.11
N ASN A 76 9.11 46.28 -26.44
CA ASN A 76 10.26 46.72 -25.64
C ASN A 76 10.50 45.82 -24.41
N GLU A 77 9.43 45.40 -23.72
CA GLU A 77 9.50 44.41 -22.62
C GLU A 77 10.10 43.10 -23.11
N LYS A 78 9.68 42.62 -24.28
CA LYS A 78 10.22 41.37 -24.85
C LYS A 78 11.70 41.50 -25.23
N ILE A 79 12.10 42.61 -25.81
CA ILE A 79 13.51 42.88 -26.13
C ILE A 79 14.35 42.93 -24.86
N SER A 80 13.87 43.64 -23.81
CA SER A 80 14.54 43.73 -22.52
C SER A 80 14.70 42.36 -21.86
N SER A 81 13.65 41.51 -21.91
CA SER A 81 13.73 40.12 -21.39
C SER A 81 14.81 39.31 -22.13
N ILE A 82 14.90 39.40 -23.46
CA ILE A 82 15.91 38.67 -24.24
C ILE A 82 17.34 39.21 -23.95
N LYS A 83 17.49 40.53 -23.80
CA LYS A 83 18.76 41.12 -23.36
C LYS A 83 19.19 40.59 -22.00
N GLN A 84 18.25 40.47 -21.05
CA GLN A 84 18.54 39.92 -19.71
C GLN A 84 18.91 38.44 -19.78
N ASP A 85 18.19 37.63 -20.55
CA ASP A 85 18.51 36.22 -20.77
C ASP A 85 19.93 36.06 -21.37
N PHE A 86 20.33 36.94 -22.24
CA PHE A 86 21.68 36.96 -22.81
C PHE A 86 22.74 37.37 -21.79
N LEU A 87 22.46 38.33 -20.91
CA LEU A 87 23.34 38.70 -19.80
C LEU A 87 23.50 37.56 -18.83
N ASN A 88 22.41 36.90 -18.46
CA ASN A 88 22.43 35.75 -17.57
C ASN A 88 23.25 34.58 -18.16
N TYR A 89 23.15 34.37 -19.48
CA TYR A 89 23.97 33.40 -20.20
C TYR A 89 25.47 33.77 -20.13
N LYS A 90 25.84 35.04 -20.36
CA LYS A 90 27.23 35.49 -20.22
C LYS A 90 27.76 35.27 -18.80
N GLN A 91 26.96 35.62 -17.81
CA GLN A 91 27.35 35.44 -16.40
C GLN A 91 27.56 33.95 -16.11
N TYR A 92 26.66 33.08 -16.54
CA TYR A 92 26.82 31.64 -16.36
C TYR A 92 28.11 31.10 -16.97
N LEU A 93 28.50 31.53 -18.16
CA LEU A 93 29.75 31.14 -18.80
C LEU A 93 31.00 31.63 -18.03
N CYS A 94 30.93 32.84 -17.42
CA CYS A 94 31.99 33.35 -16.58
C CYS A 94 32.14 32.53 -15.29
N GLU A 95 31.04 32.11 -14.68
CA GLU A 95 31.00 31.31 -13.47
C GLU A 95 31.38 29.84 -13.71
N ASN A 96 31.17 29.33 -14.92
CA ASN A 96 31.36 27.92 -15.30
C ASN A 96 32.28 27.76 -16.52
N PRO A 97 33.58 27.91 -16.40
CA PRO A 97 34.53 27.83 -17.52
C PRO A 97 34.46 26.51 -18.32
N ASN A 98 34.13 25.41 -17.68
CA ASN A 98 33.98 24.11 -18.33
C ASN A 98 32.76 24.06 -19.31
N ALA A 99 31.82 24.98 -19.18
CA ALA A 99 30.67 25.09 -20.07
C ALA A 99 31.01 25.78 -21.41
N LEU A 100 32.21 26.36 -21.56
CA LEU A 100 32.65 27.01 -22.80
C LEU A 100 32.67 26.06 -24.02
N ALA A 101 32.96 24.79 -23.82
CA ALA A 101 32.89 23.76 -24.86
C ALA A 101 31.47 23.56 -25.44
N SER A 102 30.43 23.85 -24.64
CA SER A 102 29.02 23.68 -25.00
C SER A 102 28.27 25.02 -25.18
N LYS A 103 28.97 26.13 -25.38
CA LYS A 103 28.38 27.47 -25.37
C LYS A 103 27.25 27.67 -26.40
N VAL A 104 27.34 27.08 -27.58
CA VAL A 104 26.30 27.23 -28.61
C VAL A 104 24.99 26.51 -28.26
N PRO A 105 25.00 25.24 -27.84
CA PRO A 105 23.80 24.57 -27.29
C PRO A 105 23.20 25.31 -26.09
N LEU A 106 24.03 25.77 -25.15
CA LEU A 106 23.62 26.52 -23.98
C LEU A 106 22.97 27.86 -24.36
N LEU A 107 23.55 28.61 -25.30
CA LEU A 107 22.96 29.85 -25.81
C LEU A 107 21.56 29.61 -26.36
N LYS A 108 21.39 28.57 -27.18
CA LYS A 108 20.07 28.20 -27.69
C LYS A 108 19.09 27.93 -26.54
N GLN A 109 19.54 27.23 -25.51
CA GLN A 109 18.72 26.94 -24.34
C GLN A 109 18.30 28.22 -23.59
N TYR A 110 19.19 29.17 -23.38
CA TYR A 110 18.90 30.44 -22.69
C TYR A 110 17.96 31.34 -23.51
N ILE A 111 18.25 31.53 -24.78
CA ILE A 111 17.47 32.44 -25.64
C ILE A 111 16.12 31.83 -26.02
N TYR A 112 16.04 30.52 -26.34
CA TYR A 112 14.76 29.86 -26.63
C TYR A 112 13.85 29.76 -25.43
N LYS A 113 14.37 29.72 -24.18
CA LYS A 113 13.52 29.83 -22.98
C LYS A 113 12.61 31.08 -23.07
N GLY A 114 13.14 32.22 -23.52
CA GLY A 114 12.38 33.45 -23.67
C GLY A 114 11.37 33.44 -24.86
N VAL A 115 11.65 32.69 -25.93
CA VAL A 115 10.80 32.62 -27.14
C VAL A 115 9.75 31.48 -27.01
N MET A 116 10.13 30.33 -26.48
CA MET A 116 9.24 29.17 -26.30
C MET A 116 8.18 29.38 -25.22
N ARG A 117 8.45 30.25 -24.22
CA ARG A 117 7.43 30.67 -23.25
C ARG A 117 6.13 31.15 -23.91
N LYS A 118 6.16 31.71 -25.13
CA LYS A 118 4.95 32.17 -25.84
C LYS A 118 4.27 31.10 -26.71
N LYS A 119 4.97 30.06 -27.19
CA LYS A 119 4.33 29.02 -28.03
C LYS A 119 3.47 28.02 -27.23
N LYS A 120 3.77 27.80 -25.95
CA LYS A 120 2.97 26.94 -25.04
C LYS A 120 2.12 27.71 -24.01
N ALA A 121 2.17 29.05 -24.03
CA ALA A 121 1.33 29.90 -23.14
C ALA A 121 -0.20 29.76 -23.38
N GLY A 122 -0.62 28.99 -24.38
CA GLY A 122 -2.01 28.62 -24.61
C GLY A 122 -2.42 27.26 -24.10
N LEU A 123 -1.47 26.43 -23.61
CA LEU A 123 -1.81 25.11 -23.03
C LEU A 123 -2.21 25.28 -21.56
N SER A 124 -3.38 24.77 -21.21
CA SER A 124 -3.82 24.69 -19.83
C SER A 124 -2.79 23.91 -18.99
N ALA A 125 -2.43 24.43 -17.81
CA ALA A 125 -1.48 23.78 -16.92
C ALA A 125 -1.93 22.36 -16.55
N THR A 126 -3.23 22.18 -16.31
CA THR A 126 -3.81 20.85 -16.00
C THR A 126 -3.76 19.92 -17.21
N ALA A 127 -3.89 20.43 -18.45
CA ALA A 127 -3.73 19.59 -19.64
C ALA A 127 -2.29 19.08 -19.78
N VAL A 128 -1.30 19.92 -19.53
CA VAL A 128 0.11 19.50 -19.50
C VAL A 128 0.36 18.48 -18.38
N MET A 129 -0.21 18.69 -17.19
CA MET A 129 -0.10 17.74 -16.09
C MET A 129 -0.71 16.38 -16.45
N LYS A 130 -1.86 16.34 -17.14
CA LYS A 130 -2.49 15.10 -17.62
C LYS A 130 -1.60 14.38 -18.64
N ASN A 131 -0.95 15.10 -19.55
CA ASN A 131 0.01 14.51 -20.47
C ASN A 131 1.24 13.92 -19.74
N LEU A 132 1.78 14.62 -18.74
CA LEU A 132 2.88 14.10 -17.90
C LEU A 132 2.47 12.85 -17.11
N ILE A 133 1.19 12.69 -16.74
CA ILE A 133 0.66 11.48 -16.12
C ILE A 133 0.62 10.34 -17.15
N SER A 134 0.08 10.58 -18.35
CA SER A 134 -0.03 9.56 -19.40
C SER A 134 1.33 9.01 -19.83
N GLU A 135 2.34 9.87 -19.92
CA GLU A 135 3.72 9.53 -20.30
C GLU A 135 4.52 8.88 -19.15
N SER A 136 3.99 8.84 -17.93
CA SER A 136 4.70 8.29 -16.78
C SER A 136 4.72 6.76 -16.81
N ASN A 137 5.77 6.15 -16.22
CA ASN A 137 5.88 4.70 -16.02
C ASN A 137 5.07 4.18 -14.81
N ASN A 138 4.14 4.98 -14.29
CA ASN A 138 3.31 4.56 -13.18
C ASN A 138 2.29 3.49 -13.60
N ALA A 139 1.86 2.65 -12.66
CA ALA A 139 0.76 1.72 -12.89
C ALA A 139 -0.53 2.46 -13.29
N ASP A 140 -1.36 1.85 -14.13
CA ASP A 140 -2.57 2.47 -14.67
C ASP A 140 -3.50 2.99 -13.56
N SER A 141 -3.70 2.21 -12.49
CA SER A 141 -4.50 2.65 -11.34
C SER A 141 -3.95 3.92 -10.65
N THR A 142 -2.63 4.13 -10.70
CA THR A 142 -1.98 5.35 -10.19
C THR A 142 -2.18 6.51 -11.16
N LYS A 143 -2.09 6.26 -12.48
CA LYS A 143 -2.39 7.26 -13.52
C LYS A 143 -3.84 7.73 -13.42
N ASP A 144 -4.78 6.80 -13.26
CA ASP A 144 -6.20 7.11 -13.09
C ASP A 144 -6.45 7.97 -11.85
N GLN A 145 -5.88 7.58 -10.71
CA GLN A 145 -6.03 8.34 -9.46
C GLN A 145 -5.43 9.75 -9.59
N ASN A 146 -4.24 9.88 -10.19
CA ASN A 146 -3.61 11.16 -10.42
C ASN A 146 -4.45 12.04 -11.37
N THR A 147 -5.03 11.46 -12.41
CA THR A 147 -5.94 12.15 -13.33
C THR A 147 -7.20 12.65 -12.61
N VAL A 148 -7.78 11.83 -11.74
CA VAL A 148 -8.91 12.25 -10.89
C VAL A 148 -8.52 13.44 -10.00
N ASN A 149 -7.32 13.42 -9.41
CA ASN A 149 -6.84 14.52 -8.58
C ASN A 149 -6.64 15.82 -9.39
N ILE A 150 -6.09 15.74 -10.60
CA ILE A 150 -5.94 16.91 -11.48
C ILE A 150 -7.31 17.42 -11.95
N ASN A 151 -8.27 16.56 -12.24
CA ASN A 151 -9.63 16.97 -12.59
C ASN A 151 -10.32 17.72 -11.42
N LYS A 152 -10.08 17.31 -10.16
CA LYS A 152 -10.56 18.05 -8.97
C LYS A 152 -9.91 19.44 -8.89
N PHE A 153 -8.61 19.51 -9.13
CA PHE A 153 -7.88 20.78 -9.14
C PHE A 153 -8.36 21.72 -10.25
N GLU A 154 -8.58 21.21 -11.46
CA GLU A 154 -9.14 21.97 -12.59
C GLU A 154 -10.53 22.53 -12.28
N ARG A 155 -11.41 21.75 -11.65
CA ARG A 155 -12.74 22.23 -11.20
C ARG A 155 -12.61 23.36 -10.18
N PHE A 156 -11.66 23.27 -9.25
CA PHE A 156 -11.38 24.33 -8.29
C PHE A 156 -10.91 25.60 -8.99
N LEU A 157 -9.96 25.51 -9.95
CA LEU A 157 -9.48 26.67 -10.70
C LEU A 157 -10.63 27.38 -11.41
N ASN A 158 -11.48 26.61 -12.10
CA ASN A 158 -12.63 27.12 -12.83
C ASN A 158 -13.65 27.78 -11.90
N ALA A 159 -13.98 27.14 -10.79
CA ALA A 159 -14.97 27.65 -9.80
C ALA A 159 -14.51 28.94 -9.12
N ASN A 160 -13.20 29.19 -9.04
CA ASN A 160 -12.64 30.39 -8.41
C ASN A 160 -12.12 31.42 -9.43
N ASN A 161 -12.43 31.25 -10.72
CA ASN A 161 -11.98 32.11 -11.81
C ASN A 161 -10.45 32.28 -11.86
N ILE A 162 -9.70 31.26 -11.49
CA ILE A 162 -8.24 31.25 -11.55
C ILE A 162 -7.84 30.73 -12.93
N GLU A 163 -7.03 31.51 -13.67
CA GLU A 163 -6.54 31.09 -14.98
C GLU A 163 -5.75 29.77 -14.88
N ASN A 164 -6.14 28.79 -15.69
CA ASN A 164 -5.49 27.49 -15.73
C ASN A 164 -4.17 27.53 -16.52
N LYS A 165 -3.22 28.32 -16.02
CA LYS A 165 -1.88 28.54 -16.59
C LYS A 165 -0.82 28.28 -15.53
N PHE A 166 0.43 28.02 -15.95
CA PHE A 166 1.52 27.79 -15.01
C PHE A 166 1.86 29.02 -14.16
N GLU A 167 1.66 30.21 -14.66
CA GLU A 167 1.84 31.47 -13.93
C GLU A 167 0.90 31.58 -12.71
N SER A 168 -0.24 30.92 -12.78
CA SER A 168 -1.20 30.86 -11.66
C SER A 168 -0.87 29.76 -10.63
N MET A 169 0.07 28.87 -10.92
CA MET A 169 0.45 27.75 -10.04
C MET A 169 1.45 28.20 -8.99
N ASN A 170 1.03 29.07 -8.08
CA ASN A 170 1.85 29.66 -7.03
C ASN A 170 1.32 29.28 -5.61
N LEU A 171 2.08 29.67 -4.58
CA LEU A 171 1.75 29.40 -3.18
C LEU A 171 0.33 29.82 -2.82
N LYS A 172 -0.12 31.01 -3.26
CA LYS A 172 -1.47 31.53 -2.98
C LYS A 172 -2.55 30.59 -3.51
N THR A 173 -2.40 30.15 -4.77
CA THR A 173 -3.34 29.22 -5.42
C THR A 173 -3.37 27.86 -4.72
N ILE A 174 -2.21 27.31 -4.34
CA ILE A 174 -2.15 26.02 -3.65
C ILE A 174 -2.72 26.10 -2.23
N ASN A 175 -2.46 27.19 -1.50
CA ASN A 175 -3.08 27.41 -0.17
C ASN A 175 -4.60 27.56 -0.28
N SER A 176 -5.11 28.29 -1.27
CA SER A 176 -6.54 28.41 -1.53
C SER A 176 -7.17 27.07 -1.89
N TYR A 177 -6.45 26.23 -2.65
CA TYR A 177 -6.90 24.88 -2.97
C TYR A 177 -6.94 23.98 -1.73
N GLN A 178 -5.90 24.04 -0.89
CA GLN A 178 -5.88 23.31 0.39
C GLN A 178 -7.09 23.69 1.26
N LYS A 179 -7.38 24.99 1.41
CA LYS A 179 -8.53 25.47 2.14
C LYS A 179 -9.84 24.97 1.53
N TYR A 180 -9.99 25.08 0.21
CA TYR A 180 -11.17 24.56 -0.50
C TYR A 180 -11.39 23.07 -0.23
N LEU A 181 -10.33 22.25 -0.23
CA LEU A 181 -10.44 20.82 0.07
C LEU A 181 -10.89 20.58 1.51
N LEU A 182 -10.35 21.35 2.48
CA LEU A 182 -10.78 21.28 3.89
C LEU A 182 -12.24 21.66 4.08
N ASP A 183 -12.66 22.77 3.47
CA ASP A 183 -14.04 23.28 3.55
C ASP A 183 -15.05 22.28 2.93
N ASN A 184 -14.58 21.45 1.98
CA ASN A 184 -15.35 20.33 1.42
C ASN A 184 -15.20 19.01 2.21
N GLY A 185 -14.68 19.04 3.43
CA GLY A 185 -14.58 17.87 4.31
C GLY A 185 -13.52 16.83 3.91
N ILE A 186 -12.56 17.20 3.06
CA ILE A 186 -11.49 16.28 2.67
C ILE A 186 -10.45 16.19 3.80
N LEU A 187 -10.13 14.98 4.21
CA LEU A 187 -9.20 14.71 5.31
C LEU A 187 -7.76 15.15 5.01
N PRO A 188 -6.99 15.63 6.00
CA PRO A 188 -5.61 16.10 5.84
C PRO A 188 -4.68 15.10 5.12
N ASN A 189 -4.77 13.81 5.42
CA ASN A 189 -3.99 12.78 4.73
C ASN A 189 -4.35 12.65 3.25
N THR A 190 -5.61 12.82 2.88
CA THR A 190 -6.05 12.83 1.48
C THR A 190 -5.55 14.09 0.77
N ILE A 191 -5.62 15.26 1.44
CA ILE A 191 -5.07 16.52 0.93
C ILE A 191 -3.56 16.39 0.67
N LYS A 192 -2.82 15.78 1.61
CA LYS A 192 -1.39 15.47 1.44
C LYS A 192 -1.14 14.64 0.16
N ASN A 193 -1.94 13.61 -0.08
CA ASN A 193 -1.79 12.76 -1.26
C ASN A 193 -2.14 13.51 -2.55
N ILE A 194 -3.14 14.39 -2.53
CA ILE A 194 -3.50 15.22 -3.68
C ILE A 194 -2.40 16.24 -3.98
N ILE A 195 -2.00 17.05 -3.00
CA ILE A 195 -1.05 18.15 -3.23
C ILE A 195 0.38 17.64 -3.32
N LYS A 196 0.90 16.99 -2.26
CA LYS A 196 2.31 16.52 -2.22
C LYS A 196 2.53 15.21 -2.99
N GLY A 197 1.51 14.38 -3.15
CA GLY A 197 1.60 13.11 -3.88
C GLY A 197 1.31 13.22 -5.37
N THR A 198 0.51 14.19 -5.82
CA THR A 198 0.14 14.35 -7.24
C THR A 198 0.58 15.68 -7.83
N ILE A 199 0.11 16.82 -7.29
CA ILE A 199 0.32 18.13 -7.91
C ILE A 199 1.80 18.53 -7.88
N PHE A 200 2.46 18.46 -6.73
CA PHE A 200 3.85 18.87 -6.58
C PHE A 200 4.84 18.06 -7.43
N PRO A 201 4.76 16.72 -7.52
CA PRO A 201 5.60 15.96 -8.44
C PRO A 201 5.43 16.37 -9.91
N LEU A 202 4.21 16.69 -10.33
CA LEU A 202 3.93 17.14 -11.70
C LEU A 202 4.47 18.56 -11.95
N LEU A 203 4.31 19.48 -11.00
CA LEU A 203 4.90 20.82 -11.06
C LEU A 203 6.44 20.76 -11.08
N ARG A 204 7.06 19.86 -10.29
CA ARG A 204 8.51 19.65 -10.33
C ARG A 204 8.98 19.09 -11.67
N LYS A 205 8.20 18.17 -12.28
CA LYS A 205 8.48 17.70 -13.65
C LYS A 205 8.35 18.83 -14.65
N ALA A 206 7.31 19.65 -14.53
CA ALA A 206 7.13 20.85 -15.36
C ALA A 206 8.29 21.85 -15.20
N ASN A 207 8.77 22.08 -13.97
CA ASN A 207 9.93 22.94 -13.69
C ASN A 207 11.23 22.44 -14.35
N LYS A 208 11.40 21.11 -14.45
CA LYS A 208 12.55 20.50 -15.13
C LYS A 208 12.45 20.57 -16.67
N ASN A 209 11.25 20.74 -17.20
CA ASN A 209 11.03 20.87 -18.65
C ASN A 209 11.20 22.34 -19.05
N ASN A 210 12.31 22.64 -19.70
CA ASN A 210 12.64 23.99 -20.16
C ASN A 210 11.63 24.60 -21.16
N GLU A 211 10.73 23.81 -21.71
CA GLU A 211 9.68 24.28 -22.61
C GLU A 211 8.42 24.78 -21.88
N ILE A 212 8.29 24.51 -20.57
CA ILE A 212 7.16 24.93 -19.76
C ILE A 212 7.55 26.20 -19.00
N PRO A 213 6.78 27.30 -19.09
CA PRO A 213 7.07 28.56 -18.42
C PRO A 213 6.67 28.47 -16.95
N PHE A 214 7.36 27.64 -16.18
CA PHE A 214 7.12 27.44 -14.76
C PHE A 214 8.44 27.44 -13.99
N SER A 215 8.49 28.20 -12.90
CA SER A 215 9.58 28.20 -11.94
C SER A 215 9.02 27.85 -10.57
N TRP A 216 9.53 26.79 -10.00
CA TRP A 216 9.16 26.35 -8.65
C TRP A 216 9.53 27.41 -7.59
N HIS A 217 10.73 28.00 -7.71
CA HIS A 217 11.23 29.03 -6.80
C HIS A 217 10.40 30.32 -6.89
N ASP A 218 10.16 30.83 -8.11
CA ASP A 218 9.40 32.08 -8.32
C ASP A 218 7.93 31.93 -7.90
N SER A 219 7.41 30.71 -7.88
CA SER A 219 6.08 30.36 -7.39
C SER A 219 6.00 30.24 -5.87
N ASN A 220 7.13 30.35 -5.16
CA ASN A 220 7.29 30.27 -3.70
C ASN A 220 6.69 28.99 -3.08
N LEU A 221 6.73 27.86 -3.80
CA LEU A 221 6.11 26.60 -3.37
C LEU A 221 6.91 25.86 -2.28
N ASP A 222 8.15 26.25 -2.02
CA ASP A 222 8.93 25.74 -0.91
C ASP A 222 8.37 26.16 0.45
N SER A 223 7.68 27.32 0.50
CA SER A 223 7.03 27.84 1.72
C SER A 223 5.65 27.21 1.97
N PHE A 224 5.26 26.19 1.19
CA PHE A 224 3.95 25.55 1.38
C PHE A 224 3.92 24.67 2.62
N GLU A 225 3.04 25.01 3.55
CA GLU A 225 2.76 24.22 4.74
C GLU A 225 1.49 23.38 4.58
N LEU A 226 1.65 22.08 4.79
CA LEU A 226 0.51 21.17 4.78
C LEU A 226 -0.25 21.27 6.09
N VAL A 227 -1.57 21.35 6.00
CA VAL A 227 -2.46 21.23 7.16
C VAL A 227 -2.19 19.92 7.90
N LYS A 228 -2.06 20.02 9.23
CA LYS A 228 -1.85 18.85 10.10
C LYS A 228 -3.19 18.28 10.55
N ASP A 229 -3.27 16.97 10.66
CA ASP A 229 -4.36 16.31 11.34
C ASP A 229 -4.29 16.67 12.83
N GLN A 230 -5.38 17.18 13.37
CA GLN A 230 -5.49 17.60 14.78
C GLN A 230 -5.95 16.46 15.70
N SER A 231 -6.19 15.26 15.13
CA SER A 231 -6.64 14.12 15.90
C SER A 231 -5.55 13.62 16.86
N ASN A 232 -5.98 13.20 18.05
CA ASN A 232 -5.12 12.43 18.94
C ASN A 232 -4.70 11.13 18.24
N LYS A 233 -3.40 10.89 18.14
CA LYS A 233 -2.86 9.74 17.39
C LYS A 233 -3.32 8.39 17.94
N GLU A 234 -3.49 8.27 19.25
CA GLU A 234 -3.95 7.03 19.87
C GLU A 234 -5.42 6.77 19.55
N LEU A 235 -6.26 7.78 19.70
CA LEU A 235 -7.69 7.67 19.38
C LEU A 235 -7.91 7.49 17.87
N ALA A 236 -7.14 8.16 17.01
CA ALA A 236 -7.25 7.99 15.56
C ALA A 236 -6.91 6.56 15.09
N ARG A 237 -6.06 5.87 15.83
CA ARG A 237 -5.71 4.46 15.56
C ARG A 237 -6.88 3.52 15.81
N ASN A 238 -7.78 3.80 16.74
CA ASN A 238 -8.93 2.93 17.03
C ASN A 238 -9.82 2.68 15.81
N LYS A 239 -9.75 3.55 14.79
CA LYS A 239 -10.45 3.33 13.51
C LYS A 239 -9.97 2.08 12.76
N GLN A 240 -8.73 1.63 13.01
CA GLN A 240 -8.16 0.43 12.40
C GLN A 240 -8.45 -0.79 13.27
N VAL A 241 -9.62 -1.38 13.09
CA VAL A 241 -10.06 -2.54 13.85
C VAL A 241 -9.47 -3.86 13.34
N ALA A 242 -9.40 -4.83 14.25
CA ALA A 242 -9.09 -6.22 13.93
C ALA A 242 -10.09 -7.12 14.65
N LEU A 243 -10.48 -8.23 14.03
CA LEU A 243 -11.39 -9.20 14.62
C LEU A 243 -10.63 -10.20 15.52
N THR A 244 -11.35 -10.85 16.44
CA THR A 244 -10.82 -11.96 17.22
C THR A 244 -11.00 -13.30 16.49
N GLU A 245 -10.34 -14.35 16.98
CA GLU A 245 -10.50 -15.70 16.42
C GLU A 245 -11.95 -16.19 16.61
N GLU A 246 -12.57 -15.92 17.77
CA GLU A 246 -13.96 -16.24 18.04
C GLU A 246 -14.91 -15.54 17.07
N GLN A 247 -14.63 -14.27 16.75
CA GLN A 247 -15.41 -13.53 15.77
C GLN A 247 -15.25 -14.09 14.34
N LEU A 248 -14.06 -14.56 13.97
CA LEU A 248 -13.86 -15.25 12.69
C LEU A 248 -14.64 -16.57 12.62
N ILE A 249 -14.66 -17.35 13.69
CA ILE A 249 -15.46 -18.60 13.78
C ILE A 249 -16.96 -18.31 13.72
N GLN A 250 -17.43 -17.21 14.33
CA GLN A 250 -18.84 -16.79 14.21
C GLN A 250 -19.21 -16.46 12.76
N ILE A 251 -18.33 -15.76 12.03
CA ILE A 251 -18.54 -15.47 10.62
C ILE A 251 -18.53 -16.77 9.79
N TYR A 252 -17.59 -17.67 10.06
CA TYR A 252 -17.46 -18.95 9.36
C TYR A 252 -18.73 -19.79 9.51
N ASN A 253 -19.25 -19.95 10.73
CA ASN A 253 -20.40 -20.78 11.07
C ASN A 253 -21.74 -20.14 10.69
N PHE A 254 -21.78 -18.85 10.31
CA PHE A 254 -23.04 -18.20 9.94
C PHE A 254 -23.58 -18.76 8.63
N ASP A 255 -24.81 -19.28 8.68
CA ASP A 255 -25.51 -19.76 7.49
C ASP A 255 -26.15 -18.62 6.69
N ILE A 256 -25.78 -18.54 5.42
CA ILE A 256 -26.31 -17.54 4.50
C ILE A 256 -27.53 -18.13 3.77
N SER A 257 -28.71 -17.73 4.21
CA SER A 257 -30.00 -18.10 3.62
C SER A 257 -30.83 -16.87 3.24
N LYS A 258 -31.91 -17.07 2.53
CA LYS A 258 -32.87 -16.00 2.19
C LYS A 258 -33.44 -15.39 3.47
N GLU A 259 -33.76 -16.26 4.43
CA GLU A 259 -34.34 -15.89 5.72
C GLU A 259 -33.37 -15.05 6.55
N SER A 260 -32.09 -15.47 6.64
CA SER A 260 -31.07 -14.74 7.41
C SER A 260 -30.79 -13.35 6.84
N LEU A 261 -30.85 -13.18 5.51
CA LEU A 261 -30.59 -11.89 4.86
C LEU A 261 -31.84 -11.02 4.67
N GLN A 262 -33.05 -11.56 4.86
CA GLN A 262 -34.29 -10.82 4.64
C GLN A 262 -34.40 -9.49 5.40
N PRO A 263 -33.86 -9.35 6.65
CA PRO A 263 -33.89 -8.08 7.37
C PRO A 263 -33.19 -6.91 6.66
N LEU A 264 -32.28 -7.20 5.75
CA LEU A 264 -31.56 -6.19 4.98
C LEU A 264 -32.34 -5.68 3.76
N TYR A 265 -33.41 -6.36 3.37
CA TYR A 265 -34.10 -6.11 2.10
C TYR A 265 -35.60 -5.94 2.28
N LYS A 266 -36.15 -4.92 1.62
CA LYS A 266 -37.62 -4.71 1.56
C LYS A 266 -38.34 -5.68 0.64
N LYS A 267 -37.60 -6.30 -0.32
CA LYS A 267 -38.11 -7.28 -1.29
C LYS A 267 -37.45 -8.62 -1.00
N ASN A 268 -38.05 -9.70 -1.55
CA ASN A 268 -37.46 -11.04 -1.41
C ASN A 268 -36.00 -11.08 -1.88
N VAL A 269 -35.18 -11.77 -1.10
CA VAL A 269 -33.76 -11.94 -1.38
C VAL A 269 -33.58 -12.84 -2.60
N ARG A 270 -32.85 -12.38 -3.60
CA ARG A 270 -32.56 -13.10 -4.83
C ARG A 270 -31.34 -14.00 -4.68
N ASP A 271 -31.20 -15.00 -5.52
CA ASP A 271 -30.09 -15.96 -5.49
C ASP A 271 -28.74 -15.29 -5.78
N ASP A 272 -28.68 -14.28 -6.67
CA ASP A 272 -27.45 -13.51 -6.93
C ASP A 272 -26.96 -12.73 -5.69
N VAL A 273 -27.86 -12.39 -4.79
CA VAL A 273 -27.53 -11.78 -3.50
C VAL A 273 -26.90 -12.82 -2.57
N LEU A 274 -27.47 -14.02 -2.48
CA LEU A 274 -26.91 -15.12 -1.69
C LEU A 274 -25.49 -15.46 -2.15
N GLU A 275 -25.31 -15.66 -3.46
CA GLU A 275 -24.00 -15.93 -4.05
C GLU A 275 -22.98 -14.84 -3.70
N ARG A 276 -23.38 -13.57 -3.77
CA ARG A 276 -22.54 -12.44 -3.42
C ARG A 276 -22.11 -12.47 -1.95
N PHE A 277 -23.07 -12.69 -1.03
CA PHE A 277 -22.78 -12.74 0.40
C PHE A 277 -21.87 -13.93 0.72
N GLN A 278 -22.12 -15.09 0.12
CA GLN A 278 -21.31 -16.28 0.29
C GLN A 278 -19.88 -16.05 -0.22
N GLU A 279 -19.70 -15.53 -1.44
CA GLU A 279 -18.37 -15.22 -1.98
C GLU A 279 -17.62 -14.22 -1.11
N VAL A 280 -18.29 -13.15 -0.67
CA VAL A 280 -17.65 -12.11 0.14
C VAL A 280 -17.27 -12.64 1.52
N LYS A 281 -18.13 -13.45 2.16
CA LYS A 281 -17.83 -14.15 3.42
C LYS A 281 -16.57 -15.01 3.28
N ASP A 282 -16.57 -15.89 2.30
CA ASP A 282 -15.49 -16.86 2.08
C ASP A 282 -14.15 -16.17 1.77
N ILE A 283 -14.16 -15.16 0.90
CA ILE A 283 -12.94 -14.41 0.56
C ILE A 283 -12.44 -13.56 1.73
N PHE A 284 -13.33 -12.99 2.53
CA PHE A 284 -12.94 -12.27 3.74
C PHE A 284 -12.27 -13.20 4.77
N LEU A 285 -12.88 -14.36 5.02
CA LEU A 285 -12.30 -15.39 5.89
C LEU A 285 -10.97 -15.88 5.36
N LEU A 286 -10.89 -16.22 4.06
CA LEU A 286 -9.64 -16.62 3.45
C LEU A 286 -8.55 -15.56 3.67
N GLN A 287 -8.85 -14.27 3.43
CA GLN A 287 -7.90 -13.19 3.69
C GLN A 287 -7.48 -13.10 5.17
N ALA A 288 -8.42 -13.35 6.11
CA ALA A 288 -8.13 -13.31 7.53
C ALA A 288 -7.22 -14.47 8.00
N TYR A 289 -7.28 -15.63 7.33
CA TYR A 289 -6.43 -16.78 7.65
C TYR A 289 -5.09 -16.82 6.90
N ILE A 290 -4.97 -16.11 5.77
CA ILE A 290 -3.72 -16.11 4.98
C ILE A 290 -2.99 -14.75 4.96
N GLY A 291 -3.60 -13.70 5.49
CA GLY A 291 -2.99 -12.36 5.58
C GLY A 291 -2.73 -11.65 4.26
N GLN A 292 -3.33 -12.08 3.13
CA GLN A 292 -3.04 -11.50 1.81
C GLN A 292 -3.98 -10.37 1.42
N ARG A 293 -3.52 -9.49 0.50
CA ARG A 293 -4.39 -8.47 -0.08
C ARG A 293 -5.42 -9.09 -0.99
N ILE A 294 -6.61 -8.52 -1.06
CA ILE A 294 -7.68 -9.00 -1.95
C ILE A 294 -7.23 -9.11 -3.42
N SER A 295 -6.29 -8.27 -3.86
CA SER A 295 -5.73 -8.32 -5.23
C SER A 295 -4.84 -9.53 -5.49
N ASP A 296 -4.37 -10.19 -4.44
CA ASP A 296 -3.46 -11.33 -4.52
C ASP A 296 -4.20 -12.68 -4.37
N ILE A 297 -5.46 -12.66 -3.98
CA ILE A 297 -6.30 -13.86 -3.83
C ILE A 297 -6.33 -14.74 -5.10
N PRO A 298 -6.48 -14.20 -6.33
CA PRO A 298 -6.45 -15.04 -7.52
C PRO A 298 -5.16 -15.85 -7.67
N LYS A 299 -4.04 -15.35 -7.18
CA LYS A 299 -2.76 -16.06 -7.22
C LYS A 299 -2.72 -17.24 -6.25
N ILE A 300 -3.47 -17.18 -5.14
CA ILE A 300 -3.57 -18.28 -4.18
C ILE A 300 -4.18 -19.52 -4.87
N TYR A 301 -5.22 -19.34 -5.67
CA TYR A 301 -5.84 -20.46 -6.38
C TYR A 301 -4.99 -21.02 -7.53
N GLN A 302 -4.09 -20.21 -8.10
CA GLN A 302 -3.24 -20.57 -9.23
C GLN A 302 -1.96 -21.30 -8.82
N ASN A 303 -1.55 -21.18 -7.55
CA ASN A 303 -0.30 -21.76 -7.07
C ASN A 303 -0.57 -23.07 -6.32
N PRO A 304 0.30 -24.08 -6.45
CA PRO A 304 0.18 -25.32 -5.72
C PRO A 304 0.46 -25.12 -4.22
N ILE A 305 -0.14 -25.96 -3.40
CA ILE A 305 0.21 -26.08 -1.99
C ILE A 305 1.44 -26.99 -1.90
N ASP A 306 2.47 -26.53 -1.24
CA ASP A 306 3.57 -27.36 -0.77
C ASP A 306 3.03 -28.28 0.33
N GLN A 307 2.98 -29.57 0.04
CA GLN A 307 2.39 -30.57 0.96
C GLN A 307 3.32 -30.88 2.13
N GLU A 308 4.63 -30.74 1.96
CA GLU A 308 5.61 -31.01 3.03
C GLU A 308 5.54 -29.96 4.13
N HIS A 309 5.45 -28.67 3.75
CA HIS A 309 5.44 -27.55 4.69
C HIS A 309 4.07 -26.94 4.91
N ASN A 310 3.04 -27.44 4.23
CA ASN A 310 1.67 -26.90 4.23
C ASN A 310 1.63 -25.38 3.98
N THR A 311 2.32 -24.93 2.91
CA THR A 311 2.43 -23.51 2.55
C THR A 311 2.11 -23.26 1.08
N ILE A 312 1.73 -22.01 0.76
CA ILE A 312 1.66 -21.50 -0.61
C ILE A 312 2.62 -20.33 -0.76
N THR A 313 3.43 -20.35 -1.81
CA THR A 313 4.32 -19.25 -2.15
C THR A 313 3.74 -18.45 -3.31
N ILE A 314 3.66 -17.12 -3.15
CA ILE A 314 3.21 -16.20 -4.20
C ILE A 314 4.17 -15.00 -4.35
N ILE A 315 4.15 -14.38 -5.53
CA ILE A 315 4.73 -13.04 -5.75
C ILE A 315 3.59 -12.04 -5.76
N GLN A 316 3.58 -11.10 -4.81
CA GLN A 316 2.49 -10.13 -4.65
C GLN A 316 2.42 -9.15 -5.81
N LYS A 317 1.20 -8.76 -6.22
CA LYS A 317 0.96 -7.86 -7.36
C LYS A 317 1.48 -6.44 -7.11
N LYS A 318 1.34 -5.92 -5.89
CA LYS A 318 1.62 -4.51 -5.59
C LYS A 318 3.10 -4.24 -5.28
N THR A 319 3.75 -5.14 -4.54
CA THR A 319 5.11 -4.95 -4.02
C THR A 319 6.14 -5.79 -4.73
N ASN A 320 5.72 -6.74 -5.57
CA ASN A 320 6.56 -7.76 -6.16
C ASN A 320 7.34 -8.61 -5.13
N ALA A 321 6.93 -8.54 -3.86
CA ALA A 321 7.53 -9.31 -2.78
C ALA A 321 7.07 -10.77 -2.82
N ARG A 322 7.98 -11.68 -2.50
CA ARG A 322 7.67 -13.09 -2.28
C ARG A 322 7.04 -13.26 -0.90
N ALA A 323 5.89 -13.92 -0.82
CA ALA A 323 5.23 -14.27 0.43
C ALA A 323 5.10 -15.79 0.53
N VAL A 324 5.46 -16.34 1.70
CA VAL A 324 5.31 -17.75 2.04
C VAL A 324 4.19 -17.84 3.08
N ILE A 325 3.09 -18.43 2.70
CA ILE A 325 1.81 -18.34 3.41
C ILE A 325 1.49 -19.71 4.01
N PRO A 326 1.41 -19.83 5.34
CA PRO A 326 0.95 -21.06 5.98
C PRO A 326 -0.55 -21.23 5.74
N ILE A 327 -1.00 -22.46 5.56
CA ILE A 327 -2.38 -22.79 5.22
C ILE A 327 -3.11 -23.39 6.41
N HIS A 328 -4.01 -22.60 7.00
CA HIS A 328 -4.93 -23.05 8.03
C HIS A 328 -6.00 -24.01 7.43
N PRO A 329 -6.53 -25.02 8.15
CA PRO A 329 -7.56 -25.94 7.63
C PRO A 329 -8.75 -25.24 6.98
N ILE A 330 -9.33 -24.22 7.62
CA ILE A 330 -10.41 -23.41 7.05
C ILE A 330 -9.96 -22.73 5.74
N ALA A 331 -8.74 -22.21 5.68
CA ALA A 331 -8.22 -21.60 4.45
C ALA A 331 -8.07 -22.64 3.34
N LYS A 332 -7.65 -23.88 3.67
CA LYS A 332 -7.55 -24.98 2.70
C LYS A 332 -8.91 -25.33 2.09
N GLU A 333 -9.92 -25.50 2.94
CA GLU A 333 -11.30 -25.75 2.50
C GLU A 333 -11.78 -24.65 1.52
N LEU A 334 -11.59 -23.38 1.87
CA LEU A 334 -11.96 -22.25 1.04
C LEU A 334 -11.16 -22.19 -0.28
N ILE A 335 -9.87 -22.52 -0.25
CA ILE A 335 -9.04 -22.61 -1.44
C ILE A 335 -9.58 -23.71 -2.36
N ASP A 336 -9.82 -24.90 -1.84
CA ASP A 336 -10.31 -26.04 -2.61
C ASP A 336 -11.70 -25.75 -3.21
N LYS A 337 -12.61 -25.12 -2.45
CA LYS A 337 -13.94 -24.67 -2.91
C LYS A 337 -13.89 -23.75 -4.13
N TYR A 338 -12.86 -22.88 -4.22
CA TYR A 338 -12.77 -21.87 -5.30
C TYR A 338 -11.76 -22.23 -6.39
N ARG A 339 -10.94 -23.28 -6.23
CA ARG A 339 -9.96 -23.70 -7.23
C ARG A 339 -10.57 -24.03 -8.59
N GLU A 340 -11.73 -24.64 -8.58
CA GLU A 340 -12.49 -25.02 -9.78
C GLU A 340 -13.35 -23.87 -10.31
N LYS A 341 -13.59 -22.82 -9.52
CA LYS A 341 -14.37 -21.65 -9.91
C LYS A 341 -13.46 -20.59 -10.53
N THR A 342 -13.56 -20.41 -11.83
CA THR A 342 -12.73 -19.50 -12.63
C THR A 342 -12.91 -18.02 -12.33
N ILE A 343 -13.95 -17.58 -11.59
CA ILE A 343 -14.30 -16.17 -11.47
C ILE A 343 -14.71 -15.82 -10.03
N ILE A 344 -13.95 -14.92 -9.41
CA ILE A 344 -14.32 -14.22 -8.18
C ILE A 344 -14.89 -12.86 -8.60
N ASN A 345 -16.23 -12.78 -8.62
CA ASN A 345 -16.94 -11.66 -9.24
C ASN A 345 -17.09 -10.44 -8.35
N TYR A 346 -17.32 -10.63 -7.06
CA TYR A 346 -17.74 -9.55 -6.16
C TYR A 346 -16.59 -8.99 -5.34
N SER A 347 -15.74 -9.85 -4.78
CA SER A 347 -14.71 -9.41 -3.84
C SER A 347 -13.51 -8.76 -4.51
N VAL A 348 -13.00 -9.33 -5.61
CA VAL A 348 -11.81 -8.81 -6.29
C VAL A 348 -12.15 -7.70 -7.28
N LYS A 349 -13.22 -7.87 -8.07
CA LYS A 349 -13.59 -6.91 -9.11
C LYS A 349 -14.36 -5.71 -8.59
N LYS A 350 -15.20 -5.88 -7.56
CA LYS A 350 -16.12 -4.85 -7.04
C LYS A 350 -15.86 -4.56 -5.55
N LYS A 351 -14.67 -4.05 -5.21
CA LYS A 351 -14.23 -3.81 -3.83
C LYS A 351 -15.21 -2.98 -2.97
N ARG A 352 -15.87 -1.97 -3.56
CA ARG A 352 -16.86 -1.16 -2.84
C ARG A 352 -18.05 -2.01 -2.42
N THR A 353 -18.58 -2.82 -3.34
CA THR A 353 -19.67 -3.75 -3.07
C THR A 353 -19.26 -4.80 -2.04
N ALA A 354 -18.02 -5.32 -2.10
CA ALA A 354 -17.51 -6.26 -1.11
C ALA A 354 -17.47 -5.64 0.30
N ASN A 355 -17.00 -4.41 0.45
CA ASN A 355 -16.97 -3.73 1.76
C ASN A 355 -18.38 -3.49 2.32
N GLU A 356 -19.33 -3.11 1.49
CA GLU A 356 -20.72 -2.95 1.89
C GLU A 356 -21.35 -4.28 2.27
N THR A 357 -21.09 -5.32 1.48
CA THR A 357 -21.63 -6.67 1.74
C THR A 357 -21.09 -7.25 3.05
N ILE A 358 -19.78 -7.08 3.36
CA ILE A 358 -19.23 -7.61 4.61
C ILE A 358 -19.82 -6.88 5.82
N ARG A 359 -19.99 -5.57 5.78
CA ARG A 359 -20.65 -4.81 6.86
C ARG A 359 -22.06 -5.28 7.09
N ASN A 360 -22.84 -5.41 6.03
CA ASN A 360 -24.20 -5.90 6.10
C ASN A 360 -24.27 -7.32 6.66
N LEU A 361 -23.33 -8.20 6.30
CA LEU A 361 -23.22 -9.55 6.86
C LEU A 361 -22.98 -9.49 8.37
N LEU A 362 -21.99 -8.73 8.81
CA LEU A 362 -21.68 -8.59 10.24
C LEU A 362 -22.83 -8.00 11.04
N LYS A 363 -23.57 -7.05 10.45
CA LYS A 363 -24.78 -6.48 11.04
C LYS A 363 -25.87 -7.55 11.23
N VAL A 364 -26.06 -8.42 10.27
CA VAL A 364 -27.07 -9.50 10.37
C VAL A 364 -26.66 -10.56 11.39
N ILE A 365 -25.37 -10.88 11.50
CA ILE A 365 -24.86 -11.79 12.54
C ILE A 365 -25.16 -11.25 13.94
N GLY A 366 -25.23 -9.90 14.12
CA GLY A 366 -25.69 -9.27 15.36
C GLY A 366 -24.75 -9.43 16.56
N LYS A 367 -23.45 -9.65 16.33
CA LYS A 367 -22.41 -9.82 17.39
C LYS A 367 -21.22 -8.89 17.18
N PHE A 368 -21.40 -7.85 16.39
CA PHE A 368 -20.36 -6.88 16.01
C PHE A 368 -20.82 -5.44 16.24
N ASP A 369 -21.75 -5.26 17.21
CA ASP A 369 -22.34 -3.97 17.53
C ASP A 369 -21.54 -3.20 18.61
N GLU A 370 -20.39 -3.71 19.03
CA GLU A 370 -19.47 -3.03 19.96
C GLU A 370 -19.15 -1.64 19.43
N GLU A 371 -19.37 -0.60 20.25
CA GLU A 371 -19.09 0.78 19.89
C GLU A 371 -17.59 1.09 19.99
N ILE A 372 -17.04 1.54 18.87
CA ILE A 372 -15.65 1.95 18.75
C ILE A 372 -15.59 3.48 18.66
N THR A 373 -14.91 4.10 19.61
CA THR A 373 -14.67 5.55 19.62
C THR A 373 -13.28 5.85 19.05
N TYR A 374 -13.24 6.71 18.03
CA TYR A 374 -12.00 7.16 17.40
C TYR A 374 -12.04 8.65 17.08
N GLN A 375 -10.91 9.23 16.71
CA GLN A 375 -10.84 10.61 16.22
C GLN A 375 -10.44 10.69 14.75
N GLU A 376 -11.11 11.59 14.03
CA GLU A 376 -10.79 11.91 12.65
C GLU A 376 -10.91 13.43 12.43
N ASN A 377 -9.84 14.07 11.99
CA ASN A 377 -9.76 15.52 11.81
C ASN A 377 -10.17 16.31 13.06
N GLY A 378 -9.72 15.86 14.23
CA GLY A 378 -10.03 16.47 15.53
C GLY A 378 -11.44 16.21 16.07
N LYS A 379 -12.31 15.53 15.31
CA LYS A 379 -13.67 15.17 15.74
C LYS A 379 -13.67 13.77 16.34
N THR A 380 -14.33 13.61 17.48
CA THR A 380 -14.58 12.30 18.08
C THR A 380 -15.82 11.70 17.43
N ILE A 381 -15.69 10.47 16.95
CA ILE A 381 -16.73 9.71 16.25
C ILE A 381 -16.85 8.36 16.95
N THR A 382 -18.09 7.93 17.18
CA THR A 382 -18.39 6.60 17.73
C THR A 382 -19.25 5.84 16.73
N GLU A 383 -18.80 4.68 16.32
CA GLU A 383 -19.48 3.82 15.34
C GLU A 383 -19.38 2.35 15.79
N PRO A 384 -20.38 1.51 15.45
CA PRO A 384 -20.29 0.09 15.75
C PRO A 384 -19.18 -0.58 14.94
N LEU A 385 -18.56 -1.61 15.53
CA LEU A 385 -17.43 -2.35 14.95
C LEU A 385 -17.69 -2.76 13.49
N TYR A 386 -18.91 -3.24 13.17
CA TYR A 386 -19.23 -3.70 11.81
C TYR A 386 -19.09 -2.58 10.75
N GLU A 387 -19.34 -1.32 11.08
CA GLU A 387 -19.18 -0.20 10.13
C GLU A 387 -17.71 0.08 9.77
N LEU A 388 -16.79 -0.24 10.66
CA LEU A 388 -15.35 -0.05 10.47
C LEU A 388 -14.69 -1.20 9.70
N VAL A 389 -15.39 -2.35 9.60
CA VAL A 389 -14.84 -3.53 8.91
C VAL A 389 -14.90 -3.36 7.40
N HIS A 390 -13.82 -3.71 6.75
CA HIS A 390 -13.68 -3.74 5.29
C HIS A 390 -12.70 -4.86 4.87
N THR A 391 -12.57 -5.12 3.59
CA THR A 391 -11.71 -6.21 3.08
C THR A 391 -10.25 -6.15 3.58
N HIS A 392 -9.71 -4.96 3.87
CA HIS A 392 -8.36 -4.85 4.40
C HIS A 392 -8.27 -5.20 5.89
N THR A 393 -9.39 -5.08 6.62
CA THR A 393 -9.49 -5.50 8.03
C THR A 393 -9.15 -6.98 8.20
N ALA A 394 -9.51 -7.83 7.24
CA ALA A 394 -9.13 -9.25 7.26
C ALA A 394 -7.62 -9.46 7.36
N ARG A 395 -6.84 -8.72 6.56
CA ARG A 395 -5.37 -8.76 6.64
C ARG A 395 -4.84 -8.18 7.95
N HIS A 396 -5.44 -7.11 8.46
CA HIS A 396 -5.12 -6.57 9.80
C HIS A 396 -5.39 -7.59 10.89
N THR A 397 -6.51 -8.31 10.80
CA THR A 397 -6.88 -9.39 11.71
C THR A 397 -5.81 -10.48 11.75
N PHE A 398 -5.37 -10.99 10.58
CA PHE A 398 -4.28 -11.97 10.51
C PHE A 398 -3.04 -11.48 11.26
N ILE A 399 -2.56 -10.28 10.93
CA ILE A 399 -1.35 -9.72 11.54
C ILE A 399 -1.53 -9.56 13.04
N THR A 400 -2.68 -9.07 13.50
CA THR A 400 -2.98 -8.85 14.92
C THR A 400 -3.01 -10.16 15.69
N ILE A 401 -3.64 -11.21 15.13
CA ILE A 401 -3.67 -12.55 15.76
C ILE A 401 -2.24 -13.11 15.85
N MET A 402 -1.45 -13.07 14.77
CA MET A 402 -0.07 -13.52 14.78
C MET A 402 0.77 -12.77 15.83
N CYS A 403 0.59 -11.45 15.90
CA CYS A 403 1.26 -10.60 16.89
C CYS A 403 0.83 -10.92 18.33
N ARG A 404 -0.46 -11.17 18.57
CA ARG A 404 -0.98 -11.58 19.90
C ARG A 404 -0.40 -12.92 20.32
N LYS A 405 -0.28 -13.86 19.39
CA LYS A 405 0.32 -15.18 19.63
C LYS A 405 1.85 -15.16 19.74
N GLY A 406 2.47 -13.99 19.69
CA GLY A 406 3.92 -13.87 19.91
C GLY A 406 4.78 -14.24 18.71
N VAL A 407 4.20 -14.42 17.53
CA VAL A 407 4.98 -14.72 16.32
C VAL A 407 5.94 -13.55 16.03
N PRO A 408 7.24 -13.82 15.77
CA PRO A 408 8.22 -12.78 15.46
C PRO A 408 7.80 -11.94 14.25
N LYS A 409 8.06 -10.63 14.31
CA LYS A 409 7.67 -9.68 13.25
C LYS A 409 8.25 -10.04 11.89
N GLU A 410 9.47 -10.54 11.88
CA GLU A 410 10.20 -11.01 10.70
C GLU A 410 9.46 -12.18 10.03
N THR A 411 8.93 -13.10 10.82
CA THR A 411 8.10 -14.21 10.32
C THR A 411 6.77 -13.72 9.76
N VAL A 412 6.12 -12.76 10.43
CA VAL A 412 4.88 -12.14 9.93
C VAL A 412 5.13 -11.42 8.60
N ILE A 413 6.28 -10.77 8.42
CA ILE A 413 6.70 -10.13 7.16
C ILE A 413 6.82 -11.17 6.04
N LEU A 414 7.45 -12.31 6.28
CA LEU A 414 7.58 -13.39 5.29
C LEU A 414 6.22 -13.90 4.81
N ALA A 415 5.28 -14.07 5.74
CA ALA A 415 3.92 -14.51 5.40
C ALA A 415 3.11 -13.44 4.68
N THR A 416 3.26 -12.17 5.07
CA THR A 416 2.44 -11.07 4.56
C THR A 416 3.06 -10.31 3.39
N GLY A 417 4.37 -10.48 3.11
CA GLY A 417 5.09 -9.79 2.03
C GLY A 417 5.16 -8.27 2.26
N HIS A 418 5.40 -7.82 3.50
CA HIS A 418 5.73 -6.42 3.79
C HIS A 418 7.21 -6.16 3.54
N GLU A 419 7.56 -4.96 3.08
CA GLU A 419 8.96 -4.59 2.81
C GLU A 419 9.77 -4.35 4.09
N ASN A 420 9.09 -3.98 5.19
CA ASN A 420 9.72 -3.68 6.47
C ASN A 420 8.76 -3.86 7.64
N THR A 421 9.30 -3.77 8.86
CA THR A 421 8.53 -3.94 10.11
C THR A 421 7.59 -2.80 10.44
N LYS A 422 7.74 -1.60 9.85
CA LYS A 422 6.95 -0.40 10.23
C LYS A 422 5.45 -0.65 10.19
N MET A 423 4.94 -1.34 9.18
CA MET A 423 3.51 -1.67 9.06
C MET A 423 3.08 -2.64 10.16
N ILE A 424 3.95 -3.54 10.57
CA ILE A 424 3.70 -4.48 11.67
C ILE A 424 3.78 -3.73 13.01
N ASP A 425 4.74 -2.81 13.17
CA ASP A 425 4.88 -1.97 14.37
C ASP A 425 3.64 -1.09 14.59
N GLU A 426 3.04 -0.58 13.52
CA GLU A 426 1.76 0.13 13.59
C GLU A 426 0.66 -0.78 14.13
N VAL A 427 0.58 -2.04 13.69
CA VAL A 427 -0.38 -3.02 14.22
C VAL A 427 -0.08 -3.37 15.68
N TYR A 428 1.21 -3.55 16.05
CA TYR A 428 1.58 -3.76 17.46
C TYR A 428 1.19 -2.58 18.35
N ALA A 429 1.18 -1.37 17.84
CA ALA A 429 0.71 -0.20 18.58
C ALA A 429 -0.79 -0.26 18.91
N HIS A 430 -1.58 -1.06 18.16
CA HIS A 430 -3.01 -1.29 18.40
C HIS A 430 -3.29 -2.38 19.44
N LEU A 431 -2.27 -3.13 19.89
CA LEU A 431 -2.48 -4.07 21.00
C LEU A 431 -3.01 -3.32 22.21
N THR A 432 -4.08 -3.83 22.79
CA THR A 432 -4.70 -3.23 23.97
C THR A 432 -3.70 -3.16 25.13
N GLN A 433 -3.93 -2.28 26.11
CA GLN A 433 -3.11 -2.25 27.33
C GLN A 433 -3.12 -3.62 28.03
N LYS A 434 -4.25 -4.34 27.98
CA LYS A 434 -4.37 -5.69 28.50
C LYS A 434 -3.46 -6.68 27.76
N ASP A 435 -3.45 -6.61 26.39
CA ASP A 435 -2.55 -7.47 25.60
C ASP A 435 -1.07 -7.15 25.88
N LYS A 436 -0.74 -5.86 26.06
CA LYS A 436 0.63 -5.44 26.41
C LYS A 436 1.02 -5.89 27.80
N ALA A 437 0.14 -5.71 28.80
CA ALA A 437 0.36 -6.15 30.16
C ALA A 437 0.55 -7.67 30.23
N LYS A 438 -0.29 -8.44 29.54
CA LYS A 438 -0.17 -9.89 29.45
C LYS A 438 1.19 -10.30 28.86
N LYS A 439 1.61 -9.71 27.75
CA LYS A 439 2.93 -10.00 27.14
C LYS A 439 4.11 -9.65 28.03
N VAL A 440 4.03 -8.52 28.74
CA VAL A 440 5.08 -8.13 29.70
C VAL A 440 5.13 -9.15 30.85
N SER A 441 3.96 -9.53 31.40
CA SER A 441 3.88 -10.56 32.46
C SER A 441 4.46 -11.90 31.97
N GLU A 442 4.01 -12.41 30.83
CA GLU A 442 4.51 -13.65 30.23
C GLU A 442 6.03 -13.62 29.97
N ALA A 443 6.54 -12.51 29.46
CA ALA A 443 7.97 -12.34 29.21
C ALA A 443 8.77 -12.25 30.52
N PHE A 444 8.23 -11.56 31.52
CA PHE A 444 8.83 -11.45 32.84
C PHE A 444 8.84 -12.82 33.53
N ASP A 445 7.71 -13.53 33.53
CA ASP A 445 7.60 -14.87 34.11
C ASP A 445 8.58 -15.85 33.45
N LYS A 446 8.70 -15.80 32.13
CA LYS A 446 9.67 -16.59 31.37
C LYS A 446 11.14 -16.24 31.67
N ALA A 447 11.42 -14.96 31.95
CA ALA A 447 12.80 -14.50 32.22
C ALA A 447 13.23 -14.68 33.68
N PHE A 448 12.34 -14.44 34.63
CA PHE A 448 12.67 -14.39 36.06
C PHE A 448 12.08 -15.55 36.89
N ASN A 449 10.97 -16.10 36.43
CA ASN A 449 10.43 -17.35 36.92
C ASN A 449 10.41 -18.28 35.71
N PRO A 450 11.53 -18.93 35.35
CA PRO A 450 11.46 -20.02 34.41
C PRO A 450 10.60 -21.07 35.06
N VAL A 451 9.29 -20.94 34.89
CA VAL A 451 8.39 -22.05 35.06
C VAL A 451 8.93 -23.02 34.04
N GLU A 452 9.63 -24.07 34.52
CA GLU A 452 9.59 -25.31 33.79
C GLU A 452 8.16 -25.39 33.34
N GLU A 453 7.93 -25.35 32.01
CA GLU A 453 6.58 -25.63 31.50
C GLU A 453 6.21 -26.93 32.17
N LEU A 454 5.39 -26.83 33.21
CA LEU A 454 4.83 -28.03 33.81
C LEU A 454 4.19 -28.73 32.64
N PRO A 455 4.65 -29.93 32.31
CA PRO A 455 4.08 -30.66 31.20
C PRO A 455 2.58 -30.62 31.39
N SER A 456 1.84 -30.42 30.31
CA SER A 456 0.39 -30.70 30.31
C SER A 456 0.19 -31.98 31.10
N PRO A 457 -0.74 -32.04 32.06
CA PRO A 457 -0.76 -33.09 33.08
C PRO A 457 -0.49 -34.45 32.44
N SER A 458 0.63 -35.04 32.82
CA SER A 458 1.01 -36.37 32.37
C SER A 458 0.25 -37.39 33.18
N ILE A 459 -0.37 -38.32 32.50
CA ILE A 459 -1.12 -39.39 33.13
C ILE A 459 -0.14 -40.46 33.64
N MET A 460 -0.33 -40.96 34.87
CA MET A 460 0.50 -42.01 35.42
C MET A 460 0.34 -43.31 34.64
N PRO A 461 1.38 -44.18 34.58
CA PRO A 461 1.36 -45.41 33.78
C PRO A 461 0.12 -46.30 34.01
N ASP A 462 -0.31 -46.49 35.25
CA ASP A 462 -1.49 -47.28 35.55
C ASP A 462 -2.78 -46.70 34.98
N GLU A 463 -2.89 -45.39 34.93
CA GLU A 463 -4.04 -44.70 34.36
C GLU A 463 -4.02 -44.74 32.84
N ILE A 464 -2.83 -44.71 32.20
CA ILE A 464 -2.66 -44.91 30.76
C ILE A 464 -3.14 -46.32 30.38
N VAL A 465 -2.68 -47.32 31.10
CA VAL A 465 -3.09 -48.70 30.89
C VAL A 465 -4.61 -48.84 31.00
N ARG A 466 -5.23 -48.21 32.01
CA ARG A 466 -6.67 -48.18 32.18
C ARG A 466 -7.40 -47.55 31.00
N LEU A 467 -6.97 -46.35 30.59
CA LEU A 467 -7.63 -45.61 29.49
C LEU A 467 -7.48 -46.31 28.14
N ILE A 468 -6.33 -46.94 27.87
CA ILE A 468 -6.13 -47.74 26.67
C ILE A 468 -7.04 -48.98 26.71
N ASN A 469 -7.12 -49.68 27.84
CA ASN A 469 -8.03 -50.81 27.99
C ASN A 469 -9.49 -50.41 27.78
N GLU A 470 -9.95 -49.33 28.41
CA GLU A 470 -11.32 -48.83 28.28
C GLU A 470 -11.61 -48.40 26.83
N GLY A 471 -10.67 -47.67 26.16
CA GLY A 471 -10.80 -47.24 24.78
C GLY A 471 -10.85 -48.40 23.79
N VAL A 472 -9.96 -49.37 23.96
CA VAL A 472 -9.95 -50.60 23.16
C VAL A 472 -11.21 -51.44 23.39
N ALA A 473 -11.64 -51.60 24.66
CA ALA A 473 -12.89 -52.31 24.98
C ALA A 473 -14.13 -51.62 24.37
N ALA A 474 -14.15 -50.27 24.36
CA ALA A 474 -15.23 -49.49 23.77
C ALA A 474 -15.24 -49.62 22.23
N ALA A 475 -14.08 -49.60 21.59
CA ALA A 475 -13.93 -49.69 20.14
C ALA A 475 -14.16 -51.12 19.59
N MET A 476 -14.06 -52.12 20.43
CA MET A 476 -14.14 -53.54 20.07
C MET A 476 -15.14 -54.30 20.94
N LYS A 477 -16.37 -53.80 21.05
CA LYS A 477 -17.46 -54.38 21.86
C LYS A 477 -17.69 -55.87 21.65
N ASP A 478 -17.31 -56.41 20.48
CA ASP A 478 -17.51 -57.80 20.07
C ASP A 478 -16.18 -58.60 19.94
N ALA A 479 -15.07 -58.10 20.47
CA ALA A 479 -13.77 -58.75 20.34
C ALA A 479 -13.63 -59.95 21.26
N LYS A 480 -13.21 -61.10 20.71
CA LYS A 480 -12.98 -62.37 21.42
C LYS A 480 -11.83 -62.23 22.47
N GLU A 481 -11.82 -63.13 23.47
CA GLU A 481 -10.80 -63.13 24.58
C GLU A 481 -9.36 -63.21 24.08
N ASP A 482 -9.12 -63.75 22.88
CA ASP A 482 -7.78 -63.83 22.28
C ASP A 482 -7.16 -62.44 22.05
N PHE A 483 -7.99 -61.42 21.78
CA PHE A 483 -7.54 -60.07 21.57
C PHE A 483 -7.02 -59.36 22.87
N LYS A 484 -7.60 -59.71 23.99
CA LYS A 484 -7.11 -59.21 25.29
C LYS A 484 -5.70 -59.76 25.62
N LYS A 485 -5.39 -60.99 25.18
CA LYS A 485 -4.07 -61.58 25.36
C LYS A 485 -3.02 -60.91 24.51
N GLU A 486 -3.37 -60.48 23.28
CA GLU A 486 -2.45 -59.78 22.38
C GLU A 486 -2.18 -58.34 22.82
N LEU A 487 -3.10 -57.68 23.53
CA LEU A 487 -2.92 -56.34 24.07
C LEU A 487 -2.02 -56.29 25.33
N THR A 488 -2.00 -57.36 26.12
CA THR A 488 -1.28 -57.43 27.38
C THR A 488 0.21 -57.05 27.26
N PRO A 489 0.99 -57.51 26.27
CA PRO A 489 2.40 -57.12 26.13
C PRO A 489 2.61 -55.62 25.83
N VAL A 490 1.66 -54.96 25.11
CA VAL A 490 1.74 -53.51 24.83
C VAL A 490 1.55 -52.74 26.15
N LEU A 491 0.59 -53.13 26.95
CA LEU A 491 0.30 -52.52 28.24
C LEU A 491 1.41 -52.76 29.27
N GLU A 492 1.98 -53.97 29.28
CA GLU A 492 3.14 -54.31 30.09
C GLU A 492 4.38 -53.50 29.73
N HIS A 493 4.60 -53.24 28.42
CA HIS A 493 5.68 -52.38 27.94
C HIS A 493 5.56 -50.94 28.48
N ILE A 494 4.36 -50.35 28.37
CA ILE A 494 4.08 -49.00 28.88
C ILE A 494 4.32 -48.94 30.40
N ASN A 495 3.86 -49.94 31.12
CA ASN A 495 3.98 -50.01 32.59
C ASN A 495 5.43 -50.24 33.03
N THR A 496 6.13 -51.18 32.39
CA THR A 496 7.52 -51.56 32.72
C THR A 496 8.49 -50.41 32.54
N HIS A 497 8.32 -49.61 31.45
CA HIS A 497 9.17 -48.47 31.19
C HIS A 497 8.74 -47.20 31.92
N LYS A 498 7.73 -47.27 32.80
CA LYS A 498 7.15 -46.14 33.52
C LYS A 498 6.93 -44.96 32.57
N ALA A 499 6.39 -45.26 31.39
CA ALA A 499 6.10 -44.28 30.37
C ALA A 499 4.98 -43.34 30.83
N THR A 500 5.09 -42.07 30.49
CA THR A 500 4.03 -41.09 30.64
C THR A 500 3.60 -40.54 29.26
N ILE A 501 2.38 -40.05 29.21
CA ILE A 501 1.78 -39.52 27.98
C ILE A 501 1.07 -38.21 28.28
N LYS A 502 1.10 -37.29 27.37
CA LYS A 502 0.26 -36.09 27.47
C LYS A 502 -1.20 -36.50 27.30
N GLN A 503 -2.08 -35.97 28.15
CA GLN A 503 -3.50 -36.30 28.14
C GLN A 503 -4.15 -36.17 26.78
N ASP A 504 -3.76 -35.13 26.02
CA ASP A 504 -4.26 -34.85 24.68
C ASP A 504 -3.87 -35.91 23.64
N ASN A 505 -2.84 -36.72 23.90
CA ASN A 505 -2.36 -37.76 22.99
C ASN A 505 -3.05 -39.14 23.23
N VAL A 506 -3.78 -39.30 24.34
CA VAL A 506 -4.44 -40.58 24.65
C VAL A 506 -5.39 -41.07 23.56
N PRO A 507 -6.32 -40.22 23.03
CA PRO A 507 -7.23 -40.67 21.97
C PRO A 507 -6.48 -41.15 20.72
N MET A 508 -5.41 -40.48 20.34
CA MET A 508 -4.61 -40.81 19.16
C MET A 508 -3.85 -42.14 19.36
N ILE A 509 -3.32 -42.41 20.54
CA ILE A 509 -2.68 -43.69 20.85
C ILE A 509 -3.67 -44.83 20.84
N VAL A 510 -4.84 -44.64 21.45
CA VAL A 510 -5.92 -45.64 21.45
C VAL A 510 -6.33 -45.95 20.02
N GLU A 511 -6.56 -44.93 19.17
CA GLU A 511 -6.95 -45.13 17.79
C GLU A 511 -5.87 -45.85 16.99
N MET A 512 -4.59 -45.48 17.19
CA MET A 512 -3.45 -46.11 16.52
C MET A 512 -3.31 -47.59 16.93
N VAL A 513 -3.35 -47.90 18.22
CA VAL A 513 -3.26 -49.29 18.70
C VAL A 513 -4.40 -50.13 18.18
N VAL A 514 -5.65 -49.62 18.25
CA VAL A 514 -6.84 -50.31 17.74
C VAL A 514 -6.74 -50.58 16.24
N SER A 515 -6.29 -49.59 15.44
CA SER A 515 -6.11 -49.76 13.99
C SER A 515 -5.07 -50.81 13.66
N LEU A 516 -3.88 -50.73 14.28
CA LEU A 516 -2.77 -51.65 14.01
C LEU A 516 -3.11 -53.10 14.43
N MET A 517 -3.87 -53.26 15.54
CA MET A 517 -4.33 -54.60 15.97
C MET A 517 -5.41 -55.16 15.03
N LYS A 518 -6.31 -54.33 14.50
CA LYS A 518 -7.29 -54.77 13.47
C LYS A 518 -6.60 -55.24 12.19
N ASP A 519 -5.51 -54.58 11.83
CA ASP A 519 -4.70 -54.92 10.64
C ASP A 519 -3.74 -56.08 10.88
N LYS A 520 -3.81 -56.75 12.06
CA LYS A 520 -2.98 -57.90 12.51
C LYS A 520 -1.48 -57.60 12.45
N VAL A 521 -1.10 -56.37 12.77
CA VAL A 521 0.31 -55.97 12.87
C VAL A 521 0.94 -56.68 14.08
N PRO A 522 2.14 -57.23 13.98
CA PRO A 522 2.81 -57.90 15.10
C PRO A 522 2.98 -56.95 16.31
N VAL A 523 2.76 -57.48 17.52
CA VAL A 523 2.84 -56.70 18.77
C VAL A 523 4.18 -55.99 18.94
N SER A 524 5.28 -56.65 18.58
CA SER A 524 6.62 -56.05 18.60
C SER A 524 6.74 -54.80 17.69
N SER A 525 6.05 -54.79 16.54
CA SER A 525 6.00 -53.65 15.64
C SER A 525 5.15 -52.51 16.21
N ILE A 526 4.05 -52.82 16.91
CA ILE A 526 3.20 -51.84 17.60
C ILE A 526 4.00 -51.16 18.71
N ILE A 527 4.72 -51.94 19.52
CA ILE A 527 5.59 -51.41 20.58
C ILE A 527 6.67 -50.49 19.99
N ASN A 528 7.35 -50.93 18.94
CA ASN A 528 8.37 -50.12 18.30
C ASN A 528 7.81 -48.83 17.68
N MET A 529 6.60 -48.87 17.15
CA MET A 529 5.91 -47.65 16.67
C MET A 529 5.60 -46.70 17.83
N LEU A 530 5.12 -47.18 18.96
CA LEU A 530 4.86 -46.35 20.14
C LEU A 530 6.14 -45.67 20.65
N ASP A 531 7.26 -46.37 20.64
CA ASP A 531 8.56 -45.83 21.07
C ASP A 531 9.13 -44.81 20.11
N THR A 532 8.92 -45.00 18.80
CA THR A 532 9.48 -44.14 17.75
C THR A 532 8.63 -42.91 17.41
N THR A 533 7.32 -42.91 17.72
CA THR A 533 6.43 -41.79 17.42
C THR A 533 6.63 -40.55 18.29
N GLY A 534 7.40 -40.67 19.39
CA GLY A 534 7.59 -39.59 20.36
C GLY A 534 6.35 -39.26 21.20
N LEU A 535 5.38 -40.16 21.25
CA LEU A 535 4.14 -40.00 22.00
C LEU A 535 4.28 -40.46 23.44
N LEU A 536 5.18 -41.43 23.71
CA LEU A 536 5.52 -41.91 25.05
C LEU A 536 6.83 -41.27 25.53
N TYR A 537 6.87 -40.87 26.80
CA TYR A 537 8.01 -40.24 27.44
C TYR A 537 8.44 -41.02 28.68
N SER A 538 9.76 -41.14 28.90
CA SER A 538 10.27 -41.74 30.16
C SER A 538 9.93 -40.84 31.34
N MET A 539 9.36 -41.42 32.38
CA MET A 539 8.97 -40.70 33.59
C MET A 539 10.15 -40.03 34.30
N SER A 540 11.34 -40.62 34.24
CA SER A 540 12.56 -40.04 34.80
C SER A 540 12.98 -38.75 34.07
N ASN A 541 12.74 -38.67 32.77
CA ASN A 541 13.08 -37.51 31.95
C ASN A 541 12.01 -36.40 32.07
N VAL A 542 10.75 -36.77 32.26
CA VAL A 542 9.66 -35.82 32.50
C VAL A 542 9.84 -35.08 33.83
N MET A 543 10.31 -35.77 34.86
CA MET A 543 10.62 -35.18 36.19
C MET A 543 11.78 -34.17 36.14
N THR A 544 12.64 -34.23 35.13
CA THR A 544 13.72 -33.27 34.88
C THR A 544 13.37 -32.21 33.81
N GLY A 545 12.11 -32.12 33.37
CA GLY A 545 11.67 -31.16 32.34
C GLY A 545 12.07 -31.53 30.92
N MET A 546 12.70 -32.68 30.66
CA MET A 546 13.11 -33.12 29.34
C MET A 546 12.14 -34.18 28.80
N TYR A 547 11.35 -33.81 27.78
CA TYR A 547 10.49 -34.73 27.04
C TYR A 547 11.32 -35.49 25.97
N ILE A 548 12.04 -36.53 26.41
CA ILE A 548 12.81 -37.39 25.52
C ILE A 548 11.99 -38.66 25.26
N PRO A 549 11.66 -38.99 24.01
CA PRO A 549 10.98 -40.24 23.67
C PRO A 549 11.78 -41.44 24.15
N ILE A 550 11.09 -42.51 24.55
CA ILE A 550 11.70 -43.80 24.85
C ILE A 550 12.28 -44.30 23.52
N ARG A 551 13.62 -44.36 23.44
CA ARG A 551 14.31 -45.01 22.30
C ARG A 551 14.82 -46.36 22.79
N THR A 552 14.45 -47.43 22.12
CA THR A 552 15.14 -48.72 22.27
C THR A 552 16.61 -48.49 21.88
N LYS A 553 17.52 -48.80 22.79
CA LYS A 553 18.93 -48.92 22.42
C LYS A 553 19.02 -50.13 21.47
N GLU A 554 19.45 -49.87 20.20
CA GLU A 554 19.99 -50.91 19.37
C GLU A 554 21.18 -51.58 20.04
#